data_46e4cc0b1fb297c0d9deacaf0f351738
#
_entry.id   46e4cc0b1fb297c0d9deacaf0f351738
#
_cell.length_a   1.000
_cell.length_b   1.000
_cell.length_c   1.000
_cell.angle_alpha   90.00
_cell.angle_beta   90.00
_cell.angle_gamma   90.00
#
_symmetry.space_group_name_H-M   'P 1'
#
loop_
_entity.id
_entity.type
_entity.pdbx_description
1 polymer ?
#
loop_
_entity_poly.entity_id
_entity_poly.type
_entity_poly.pdbx_seq_one_letter_code
_entity_poly.pdbx_strand_id
1 'polypeptide(L)'
;MKALLYKDFLAAKKYLRMLFLMDLIFVAVSIFGSSEAPFLTIFPLVMCAPTVTSLLSYDERFHFDRSCDMLPVSRKMQVDEKYLLALGYVAVIFLLCSLGVFRRLPAGLDRTLLLTAMLAGGLLPVSLLLPVMFKVGSEKGRVFYYVVYFASLVLTYGASAVGVTDGDVQALPGPSLFWGTLAALLALFALSRFLSVRFYQKREL
;
A
#
# COMPACT_ATOMS: atom_id res chain seq x y z
N MET A 1 6.92 15.02 15.16
CA MET A 1 6.18 13.85 14.69
C MET A 1 4.71 13.84 15.09
N LYS A 2 4.35 13.92 16.38
CA LYS A 2 2.92 13.85 16.78
C LYS A 2 2.02 14.89 16.10
N ALA A 3 2.47 16.15 16.00
CA ALA A 3 1.70 17.22 15.37
C ALA A 3 1.49 17.01 13.86
N LEU A 4 2.51 16.48 13.16
CA LEU A 4 2.42 16.15 11.74
C LEU A 4 1.42 15.00 11.51
N LEU A 5 1.54 13.90 12.25
CA LEU A 5 0.58 12.78 12.19
C LEU A 5 -0.86 13.23 12.50
N TYR A 6 -1.03 14.12 13.48
CA TYR A 6 -2.35 14.67 13.81
C TYR A 6 -2.92 15.52 12.67
N LYS A 7 -2.08 16.35 12.03
CA LYS A 7 -2.45 17.10 10.82
C LYS A 7 -2.91 16.16 9.70
N ASP A 8 -2.11 15.12 9.41
CA ASP A 8 -2.43 14.16 8.35
C ASP A 8 -3.70 13.37 8.64
N PHE A 9 -3.92 13.01 9.90
CA PHE A 9 -5.16 12.37 10.32
C PHE A 9 -6.39 13.28 10.10
N LEU A 10 -6.29 14.56 10.44
CA LEU A 10 -7.36 15.53 10.20
C LEU A 10 -7.59 15.77 8.70
N ALA A 11 -6.51 15.88 7.92
CA ALA A 11 -6.60 16.01 6.46
C ALA A 11 -7.23 14.77 5.82
N ALA A 12 -6.80 13.58 6.25
CA ALA A 12 -7.38 12.32 5.81
C ALA A 12 -8.89 12.24 6.13
N LYS A 13 -9.28 12.56 7.36
CA LYS A 13 -10.70 12.58 7.77
C LYS A 13 -11.55 13.52 6.92
N LYS A 14 -11.01 14.68 6.53
CA LYS A 14 -11.76 15.70 5.78
C LYS A 14 -11.80 15.40 4.27
N TYR A 15 -10.66 15.05 3.68
CA TYR A 15 -10.50 14.98 2.21
C TYR A 15 -10.53 13.55 1.67
N LEU A 16 -10.12 12.55 2.45
CA LEU A 16 -10.09 11.15 2.02
C LEU A 16 -11.28 10.33 2.51
N ARG A 17 -12.29 10.99 3.10
CA ARG A 17 -13.47 10.32 3.65
C ARG A 17 -14.11 9.32 2.67
N MET A 18 -14.19 9.69 1.40
CA MET A 18 -14.76 8.81 0.36
C MET A 18 -13.92 7.57 0.12
N LEU A 19 -12.58 7.70 0.07
CA LEU A 19 -11.67 6.57 -0.10
C LEU A 19 -11.74 5.63 1.11
N PHE A 20 -11.74 6.18 2.33
CA PHE A 20 -11.93 5.40 3.55
C PHE A 20 -13.27 4.65 3.60
N LEU A 21 -14.35 5.29 3.18
CA LEU A 21 -15.67 4.64 3.10
C LEU A 21 -15.65 3.51 2.08
N MET A 22 -15.02 3.72 0.94
CA MET A 22 -14.87 2.70 -0.09
C MET A 22 -14.06 1.50 0.42
N ASP A 23 -12.92 1.73 1.06
CA ASP A 23 -12.11 0.66 1.67
C ASP A 23 -12.91 -0.08 2.76
N LEU A 24 -13.66 0.64 3.59
CA LEU A 24 -14.46 0.06 4.65
C LEU A 24 -15.60 -0.83 4.09
N ILE A 25 -16.22 -0.43 2.99
CA ILE A 25 -17.22 -1.24 2.29
C ILE A 25 -16.59 -2.54 1.78
N PHE A 26 -15.43 -2.48 1.12
CA PHE A 26 -14.74 -3.68 0.65
C PHE A 26 -14.28 -4.59 1.78
N VAL A 27 -13.80 -4.02 2.89
CA VAL A 27 -13.49 -4.78 4.10
C VAL A 27 -14.74 -5.46 4.67
N ALA A 28 -15.86 -4.75 4.73
CA ALA A 28 -17.13 -5.32 5.18
C ALA A 28 -17.60 -6.47 4.25
N VAL A 29 -17.48 -6.29 2.94
CA VAL A 29 -17.76 -7.36 1.96
C VAL A 29 -16.81 -8.55 2.14
N SER A 30 -15.53 -8.31 2.42
CA SER A 30 -14.56 -9.37 2.71
C SER A 30 -14.92 -10.18 3.97
N ILE A 31 -15.47 -9.53 5.00
CA ILE A 31 -15.81 -10.17 6.28
C ILE A 31 -17.19 -10.85 6.23
N PHE A 32 -18.18 -10.21 5.63
CA PHE A 32 -19.59 -10.63 5.68
C PHE A 32 -20.09 -11.24 4.35
N GLY A 33 -19.40 -10.96 3.25
CA GLY A 33 -19.79 -11.42 1.93
C GLY A 33 -19.72 -12.95 1.79
N SER A 34 -20.58 -13.51 0.93
CA SER A 34 -20.60 -14.92 0.58
C SER A 34 -19.75 -15.28 -0.64
N SER A 35 -19.05 -14.30 -1.21
CA SER A 35 -18.26 -14.51 -2.43
C SER A 35 -16.97 -15.27 -2.16
N GLU A 36 -16.75 -16.31 -2.92
CA GLU A 36 -15.52 -17.11 -2.91
C GLU A 36 -14.36 -16.43 -3.66
N ALA A 37 -14.55 -15.20 -4.11
CA ALA A 37 -13.57 -14.49 -4.92
C ALA A 37 -12.42 -13.94 -4.06
N PRO A 38 -11.18 -14.46 -4.17
CA PRO A 38 -10.02 -13.98 -3.40
C PRO A 38 -9.68 -12.53 -3.72
N PHE A 39 -10.06 -12.05 -4.91
CA PHE A 39 -9.87 -10.67 -5.34
C PHE A 39 -10.52 -9.66 -4.37
N LEU A 40 -11.73 -9.91 -3.89
CA LEU A 40 -12.42 -9.01 -2.96
C LEU A 40 -11.72 -8.88 -1.61
N THR A 41 -10.91 -9.85 -1.24
CA THR A 41 -10.13 -9.84 0.00
C THR A 41 -8.81 -9.07 -0.16
N ILE A 42 -8.20 -9.14 -1.35
CA ILE A 42 -6.92 -8.47 -1.65
C ILE A 42 -7.15 -6.99 -2.04
N PHE A 43 -8.28 -6.67 -2.67
CA PHE A 43 -8.59 -5.37 -3.23
C PHE A 43 -8.45 -4.19 -2.25
N PRO A 44 -8.94 -4.24 -0.98
CA PRO A 44 -8.78 -3.15 -0.02
C PRO A 44 -7.31 -2.82 0.25
N LEU A 45 -6.43 -3.82 0.26
CA LEU A 45 -4.99 -3.59 0.48
C LEU A 45 -4.34 -2.90 -0.72
N VAL A 46 -4.74 -3.25 -1.94
CA VAL A 46 -4.27 -2.56 -3.15
C VAL A 46 -4.74 -1.10 -3.15
N MET A 47 -5.94 -0.81 -2.63
CA MET A 47 -6.49 0.54 -2.51
C MET A 47 -5.79 1.39 -1.43
N CYS A 48 -4.98 0.81 -0.53
CA CYS A 48 -4.17 1.58 0.41
C CYS A 48 -3.18 2.53 -0.30
N ALA A 49 -2.62 2.13 -1.44
CA ALA A 49 -1.66 2.94 -2.17
C ALA A 49 -2.26 4.26 -2.72
N PRO A 50 -3.41 4.27 -3.44
CA PRO A 50 -4.09 5.50 -3.82
C PRO A 50 -4.45 6.41 -2.65
N THR A 51 -4.83 5.84 -1.51
CA THR A 51 -5.18 6.61 -0.31
C THR A 51 -3.98 7.38 0.22
N VAL A 52 -2.84 6.70 0.38
CA VAL A 52 -1.59 7.34 0.84
C VAL A 52 -1.06 8.36 -0.17
N THR A 53 -1.10 8.05 -1.45
CA THR A 53 -0.63 8.96 -2.51
C THR A 53 -1.54 10.18 -2.65
N SER A 54 -2.84 10.04 -2.42
CA SER A 54 -3.77 11.17 -2.39
C SER A 54 -3.44 12.13 -1.25
N LEU A 55 -3.09 11.61 -0.08
CA LEU A 55 -2.67 12.46 1.06
C LEU A 55 -1.43 13.29 0.72
N LEU A 56 -0.42 12.68 0.08
CA LEU A 56 0.77 13.41 -0.37
C LEU A 56 0.43 14.47 -1.41
N SER A 57 -0.51 14.20 -2.30
CA SER A 57 -0.98 15.15 -3.30
C SER A 57 -1.69 16.37 -2.69
N TYR A 58 -2.41 16.18 -1.58
CA TYR A 58 -2.99 17.30 -0.85
C TYR A 58 -1.92 18.20 -0.24
N ASP A 59 -0.87 17.63 0.36
CA ASP A 59 0.23 18.41 0.93
C ASP A 59 0.95 19.24 -0.14
N GLU A 60 1.23 18.69 -1.31
CA GLU A 60 1.81 19.45 -2.43
C GLU A 60 0.87 20.55 -2.92
N ARG A 61 -0.43 20.28 -3.06
CA ARG A 61 -1.41 21.26 -3.54
C ARG A 61 -1.53 22.48 -2.62
N PHE A 62 -1.38 22.28 -1.32
CA PHE A 62 -1.41 23.37 -0.33
C PHE A 62 -0.04 23.96 -0.04
N HIS A 63 1.00 23.61 -0.81
CA HIS A 63 2.37 24.06 -0.63
C HIS A 63 2.87 23.85 0.81
N PHE A 64 2.42 22.77 1.44
CA PHE A 64 2.78 22.47 2.82
C PHE A 64 4.28 22.24 2.98
N ASP A 65 4.96 21.73 1.95
CA ASP A 65 6.41 21.54 1.90
C ASP A 65 7.16 22.85 2.18
N ARG A 66 6.74 23.96 1.53
CA ARG A 66 7.32 25.30 1.75
C ARG A 66 7.05 25.82 3.16
N SER A 67 5.85 25.57 3.68
CA SER A 67 5.49 25.96 5.05
C SER A 67 6.31 25.19 6.08
N CYS A 68 6.65 23.94 5.81
CA CYS A 68 7.48 23.11 6.68
C CYS A 68 8.95 23.55 6.72
N ASP A 69 9.48 24.14 5.64
CA ASP A 69 10.85 24.67 5.61
C ASP A 69 11.01 25.89 6.56
N MET A 70 9.89 26.56 6.93
CA MET A 70 9.88 27.65 7.93
C MET A 70 9.77 27.11 9.37
N LEU A 71 9.44 25.84 9.56
CA LEU A 71 9.30 25.20 10.87
C LEU A 71 10.58 24.40 11.21
N PRO A 72 10.89 24.18 12.48
CA PRO A 72 12.04 23.35 12.89
C PRO A 72 11.77 21.85 12.67
N VAL A 73 11.35 21.49 11.45
CA VAL A 73 11.04 20.13 11.04
C VAL A 73 11.98 19.69 9.93
N SER A 74 12.76 18.64 10.16
CA SER A 74 13.67 18.15 9.15
C SER A 74 12.91 17.47 8.00
N ARG A 75 13.40 17.60 6.77
CA ARG A 75 12.83 16.91 5.59
C ARG A 75 12.77 15.39 5.76
N LYS A 76 13.74 14.84 6.49
CA LYS A 76 13.74 13.40 6.84
C LYS A 76 12.52 13.05 7.70
N MET A 77 12.15 13.88 8.67
CA MET A 77 11.01 13.66 9.54
C MET A 77 9.67 13.67 8.78
N GLN A 78 9.56 14.50 7.74
CA GLN A 78 8.38 14.54 6.87
C GLN A 78 8.21 13.24 6.07
N VAL A 79 9.30 12.72 5.52
CA VAL A 79 9.27 11.42 4.82
C VAL A 79 8.93 10.29 5.78
N ASP A 80 9.58 10.25 6.96
CA ASP A 80 9.36 9.22 7.96
C ASP A 80 7.91 9.17 8.44
N GLU A 81 7.26 10.32 8.56
CA GLU A 81 5.84 10.43 8.90
C GLU A 81 4.96 9.74 7.86
N LYS A 82 5.16 10.03 6.56
CA LYS A 82 4.36 9.43 5.48
C LYS A 82 4.53 7.91 5.41
N TYR A 83 5.76 7.43 5.60
CA TYR A 83 6.04 5.99 5.65
C TYR A 83 5.39 5.31 6.86
N LEU A 84 5.41 5.95 8.03
CA LEU A 84 4.78 5.43 9.24
C LEU A 84 3.25 5.40 9.11
N LEU A 85 2.68 6.44 8.52
CA LEU A 85 1.25 6.52 8.28
C LEU A 85 0.80 5.46 7.26
N ALA A 86 1.55 5.29 6.17
CA ALA A 86 1.30 4.27 5.16
C ALA A 86 1.35 2.86 5.74
N LEU A 87 2.39 2.55 6.52
CA LEU A 87 2.54 1.25 7.17
C LEU A 87 1.42 1.00 8.18
N GLY A 88 1.06 2.00 8.98
CA GLY A 88 -0.04 1.91 9.93
C GLY A 88 -1.38 1.65 9.23
N TYR A 89 -1.64 2.33 8.11
CA TYR A 89 -2.86 2.15 7.34
C TYR A 89 -2.95 0.74 6.72
N VAL A 90 -1.87 0.30 6.05
CA VAL A 90 -1.79 -1.07 5.50
C VAL A 90 -1.95 -2.12 6.59
N ALA A 91 -1.32 -1.94 7.75
CA ALA A 91 -1.43 -2.88 8.86
C ALA A 91 -2.87 -2.98 9.40
N VAL A 92 -3.56 -1.86 9.55
CA VAL A 92 -4.97 -1.86 10.01
C VAL A 92 -5.87 -2.58 9.01
N ILE A 93 -5.77 -2.25 7.72
CA ILE A 93 -6.59 -2.90 6.68
C ILE A 93 -6.24 -4.39 6.58
N PHE A 94 -4.96 -4.75 6.65
CA PHE A 94 -4.53 -6.15 6.66
C PHE A 94 -5.13 -6.94 7.83
N LEU A 95 -5.09 -6.38 9.05
CA LEU A 95 -5.68 -7.02 10.23
C LEU A 95 -7.20 -7.21 10.07
N LEU A 96 -7.90 -6.21 9.57
CA LEU A 96 -9.34 -6.29 9.34
C LEU A 96 -9.69 -7.35 8.28
N CYS A 97 -8.98 -7.36 7.15
CA CYS A 97 -9.21 -8.35 6.09
C CYS A 97 -8.81 -9.77 6.51
N SER A 98 -7.75 -9.91 7.33
CA SER A 98 -7.34 -11.23 7.85
C SER A 98 -8.42 -11.88 8.71
N LEU A 99 -9.24 -11.11 9.43
CA LEU A 99 -10.40 -11.63 10.16
C LEU A 99 -11.41 -12.30 9.21
N GLY A 100 -11.61 -11.74 8.00
CA GLY A 100 -12.43 -12.34 6.96
C GLY A 100 -11.88 -13.70 6.49
N VAL A 101 -10.57 -13.77 6.23
CA VAL A 101 -9.86 -15.00 5.82
C VAL A 101 -9.91 -16.07 6.91
N PHE A 102 -9.82 -15.68 8.20
CA PHE A 102 -9.94 -16.65 9.30
C PHE A 102 -11.36 -17.21 9.44
N ARG A 103 -12.38 -16.43 9.09
CA ARG A 103 -13.79 -16.90 9.15
C ARG A 103 -14.17 -17.76 7.95
N ARG A 104 -13.72 -17.39 6.75
CA ARG A 104 -14.11 -18.03 5.49
C ARG A 104 -12.93 -18.08 4.55
N LEU A 105 -12.38 -19.26 4.37
CA LEU A 105 -11.34 -19.49 3.38
C LEU A 105 -12.00 -19.83 2.04
N PRO A 106 -11.67 -19.17 0.93
CA PRO A 106 -12.12 -19.59 -0.39
C PRO A 106 -11.71 -21.03 -0.67
N ALA A 107 -12.62 -21.81 -1.26
CA ALA A 107 -12.35 -23.21 -1.58
C ALA A 107 -11.15 -23.32 -2.55
N GLY A 108 -10.20 -24.18 -2.20
CA GLY A 108 -9.03 -24.46 -3.05
C GLY A 108 -7.83 -23.52 -2.86
N LEU A 109 -7.89 -22.53 -1.96
CA LEU A 109 -6.74 -21.66 -1.67
C LEU A 109 -6.14 -21.94 -0.29
N ASP A 110 -4.81 -21.99 -0.22
CA ASP A 110 -4.09 -22.06 1.04
C ASP A 110 -4.14 -20.71 1.77
N ARG A 111 -4.49 -20.78 3.06
CA ARG A 111 -4.56 -19.59 3.93
C ARG A 111 -3.26 -18.77 3.92
N THR A 112 -2.12 -19.47 3.97
CA THR A 112 -0.79 -18.83 3.95
C THR A 112 -0.53 -18.10 2.64
N LEU A 113 -0.91 -18.69 1.52
CA LEU A 113 -0.80 -18.07 0.19
C LEU A 113 -1.64 -16.80 0.10
N LEU A 114 -2.90 -16.87 0.56
CA LEU A 114 -3.78 -15.69 0.54
C LEU A 114 -3.25 -14.57 1.42
N LEU A 115 -2.77 -14.87 2.64
CA LEU A 115 -2.18 -13.87 3.53
C LEU A 115 -0.90 -13.25 2.93
N THR A 116 -0.06 -14.04 2.25
CA THR A 116 1.14 -13.50 1.56
C THR A 116 0.76 -12.60 0.39
N ALA A 117 -0.24 -12.98 -0.40
CA ALA A 117 -0.76 -12.16 -1.50
C ALA A 117 -1.35 -10.83 -0.99
N MET A 118 -2.06 -10.86 0.13
CA MET A 118 -2.59 -9.67 0.79
C MET A 118 -1.48 -8.72 1.25
N LEU A 119 -0.44 -9.22 1.91
CA LEU A 119 0.72 -8.42 2.32
C LEU A 119 1.44 -7.81 1.11
N ALA A 120 1.68 -8.61 0.08
CA ALA A 120 2.29 -8.13 -1.15
C ALA A 120 1.43 -7.05 -1.81
N GLY A 121 0.11 -7.28 -1.94
CA GLY A 121 -0.83 -6.32 -2.52
C GLY A 121 -0.87 -4.98 -1.79
N GLY A 122 -0.65 -4.95 -0.48
CA GLY A 122 -0.61 -3.71 0.31
C GLY A 122 0.75 -3.02 0.29
N LEU A 123 1.83 -3.73 0.57
CA LEU A 123 3.15 -3.14 0.77
C LEU A 123 3.90 -2.84 -0.53
N LEU A 124 3.79 -3.69 -1.57
CA LEU A 124 4.49 -3.48 -2.84
C LEU A 124 4.11 -2.16 -3.52
N PRO A 125 2.81 -1.87 -3.77
CA PRO A 125 2.44 -0.62 -4.44
C PRO A 125 2.89 0.61 -3.65
N VAL A 126 2.71 0.60 -2.33
CA VAL A 126 3.11 1.70 -1.45
C VAL A 126 4.63 1.92 -1.49
N SER A 127 5.42 0.84 -1.42
CA SER A 127 6.89 0.92 -1.42
C SER A 127 7.46 1.41 -2.75
N LEU A 128 6.80 1.12 -3.87
CA LEU A 128 7.24 1.58 -5.19
C LEU A 128 6.81 3.03 -5.47
N LEU A 129 5.61 3.40 -5.04
CA LEU A 129 5.02 4.70 -5.35
C LEU A 129 5.61 5.85 -4.55
N LEU A 130 5.83 5.66 -3.25
CA LEU A 130 6.32 6.74 -2.40
C LEU A 130 7.64 7.35 -2.91
N PRO A 131 8.71 6.59 -3.24
CA PRO A 131 9.94 7.21 -3.74
C PRO A 131 9.75 7.94 -5.07
N VAL A 132 8.87 7.44 -5.93
CA VAL A 132 8.57 8.10 -7.21
C VAL A 132 7.87 9.44 -6.97
N MET A 133 6.90 9.48 -6.06
CA MET A 133 6.19 10.71 -5.73
C MET A 133 7.08 11.75 -5.08
N PHE A 134 7.97 11.35 -4.19
CA PHE A 134 8.96 12.28 -3.60
C PHE A 134 9.97 12.80 -4.61
N LYS A 135 10.29 12.03 -5.67
CA LYS A 135 11.22 12.44 -6.73
C LYS A 135 10.57 13.36 -7.77
N VAL A 136 9.39 12.99 -8.25
CA VAL A 136 8.79 13.56 -9.47
C VAL A 136 7.57 14.44 -9.18
N GLY A 137 7.04 14.34 -7.97
CA GLY A 137 5.81 15.01 -7.55
C GLY A 137 4.57 14.13 -7.69
N SER A 138 3.50 14.57 -7.04
CA SER A 138 2.28 13.77 -6.89
C SER A 138 1.48 13.61 -8.18
N GLU A 139 1.47 14.62 -9.07
CA GLU A 139 0.69 14.54 -10.32
C GLU A 139 1.25 13.46 -11.27
N LYS A 140 2.57 13.50 -11.50
CA LYS A 140 3.25 12.50 -12.35
C LYS A 140 3.33 11.13 -11.65
N GLY A 141 3.43 11.11 -10.32
CA GLY A 141 3.41 9.89 -9.51
C GLY A 141 2.10 9.10 -9.65
N ARG A 142 0.96 9.77 -9.82
CA ARG A 142 -0.33 9.09 -10.09
C ARG A 142 -0.32 8.35 -11.42
N VAL A 143 0.23 8.95 -12.47
CA VAL A 143 0.36 8.27 -13.77
C VAL A 143 1.19 7.00 -13.62
N PHE A 144 2.30 7.09 -12.87
CA PHE A 144 3.14 5.92 -12.59
C PHE A 144 2.38 4.82 -11.84
N TYR A 145 1.50 5.17 -10.90
CA TYR A 145 0.63 4.21 -10.25
C TYR A 145 -0.23 3.42 -11.24
N TYR A 146 -0.91 4.12 -12.15
CA TYR A 146 -1.73 3.45 -13.16
C TYR A 146 -0.91 2.54 -14.07
N VAL A 147 0.30 2.96 -14.43
CA VAL A 147 1.23 2.14 -15.25
C VAL A 147 1.64 0.88 -14.50
N VAL A 148 2.04 0.99 -13.23
CA VAL A 148 2.42 -0.17 -12.40
C VAL A 148 1.23 -1.11 -12.18
N TYR A 149 0.05 -0.55 -11.90
CA TYR A 149 -1.15 -1.33 -11.72
C TYR A 149 -1.55 -2.07 -13.01
N PHE A 150 -1.52 -1.39 -14.14
CA PHE A 150 -1.84 -2.00 -15.43
C PHE A 150 -0.82 -3.06 -15.83
N ALA A 151 0.46 -2.79 -15.61
CA ALA A 151 1.54 -3.76 -15.83
C ALA A 151 1.38 -5.02 -14.96
N SER A 152 0.97 -4.87 -13.70
CA SER A 152 0.71 -6.01 -12.81
C SER A 152 -0.46 -6.87 -13.30
N LEU A 153 -1.53 -6.25 -13.80
CA LEU A 153 -2.66 -6.97 -14.41
C LEU A 153 -2.20 -7.75 -15.66
N VAL A 154 -1.47 -7.11 -16.57
CA VAL A 154 -0.96 -7.75 -17.79
C VAL A 154 -0.04 -8.92 -17.45
N LEU A 155 0.83 -8.78 -16.45
CA LEU A 155 1.70 -9.86 -15.99
C LEU A 155 0.90 -11.02 -15.39
N THR A 156 -0.13 -10.74 -14.60
CA THR A 156 -0.98 -11.77 -14.00
C THR A 156 -1.74 -12.57 -15.07
N TYR A 157 -2.38 -11.88 -16.01
CA TYR A 157 -3.08 -12.52 -17.10
C TYR A 157 -2.13 -13.20 -18.10
N GLY A 158 -0.95 -12.62 -18.36
CA GLY A 158 0.08 -13.20 -19.19
C GLY A 158 0.67 -14.48 -18.58
N ALA A 159 0.91 -14.51 -17.28
CA ALA A 159 1.39 -15.69 -16.59
C ALA A 159 0.39 -16.84 -16.65
N SER A 160 -0.91 -16.57 -16.49
CA SER A 160 -1.95 -17.58 -16.64
C SER A 160 -2.06 -18.11 -18.07
N ALA A 161 -1.83 -17.25 -19.08
CA ALA A 161 -1.83 -17.64 -20.50
C ALA A 161 -0.61 -18.50 -20.88
N VAL A 162 0.53 -18.33 -20.19
CA VAL A 162 1.77 -19.12 -20.41
C VAL A 162 1.73 -20.47 -19.66
N GLY A 163 0.64 -20.75 -18.91
CA GLY A 163 0.46 -22.05 -18.26
C GLY A 163 1.22 -22.20 -16.92
N VAL A 164 1.58 -21.09 -16.28
CA VAL A 164 1.95 -21.13 -14.85
C VAL A 164 0.70 -21.51 -14.09
N THR A 165 0.61 -22.79 -13.74
CA THR A 165 -0.56 -23.37 -13.06
C THR A 165 -0.44 -23.16 -11.56
N ASP A 166 -1.59 -23.08 -10.90
CA ASP A 166 -1.67 -22.94 -9.44
C ASP A 166 -0.92 -24.06 -8.70
N GLY A 167 -0.67 -25.21 -9.36
CA GLY A 167 0.09 -26.34 -8.83
C GLY A 167 1.56 -26.04 -8.53
N ASP A 168 2.20 -25.18 -9.33
CA ASP A 168 3.62 -24.81 -9.13
C ASP A 168 3.79 -23.90 -7.91
N VAL A 169 2.76 -23.09 -7.60
CA VAL A 169 2.77 -22.18 -6.46
C VAL A 169 2.40 -22.90 -5.16
N GLN A 170 1.56 -23.93 -5.23
CA GLN A 170 1.16 -24.75 -4.07
C GLN A 170 2.27 -25.69 -3.57
N ALA A 171 3.29 -25.95 -4.38
CA ALA A 171 4.42 -26.79 -3.99
C ALA A 171 5.40 -26.11 -2.99
N LEU A 172 5.23 -24.80 -2.73
CA LEU A 172 6.08 -24.07 -1.80
C LEU A 172 5.61 -24.27 -0.34
N PRO A 173 6.52 -24.52 0.61
CA PRO A 173 6.16 -24.70 2.02
C PRO A 173 5.56 -23.40 2.58
N GLY A 174 4.25 -23.44 2.89
CA GLY A 174 3.44 -22.29 3.25
C GLY A 174 3.99 -21.36 4.34
N PRO A 175 4.44 -21.88 5.51
CA PRO A 175 4.93 -21.01 6.58
C PRO A 175 6.25 -20.29 6.26
N SER A 176 7.19 -20.96 5.60
CA SER A 176 8.47 -20.36 5.20
C SER A 176 8.30 -19.30 4.11
N LEU A 177 7.36 -19.50 3.19
CA LEU A 177 6.98 -18.54 2.17
C LEU A 177 6.45 -17.23 2.81
N PHE A 178 5.57 -17.34 3.80
CA PHE A 178 5.01 -16.18 4.49
C PHE A 178 6.10 -15.33 5.17
N TRP A 179 6.98 -15.96 5.96
CA TRP A 179 8.05 -15.23 6.64
C TRP A 179 9.11 -14.68 5.67
N GLY A 180 9.41 -15.43 4.62
CA GLY A 180 10.34 -14.98 3.58
C GLY A 180 9.81 -13.77 2.80
N THR A 181 8.56 -13.81 2.38
CA THR A 181 7.93 -12.66 1.68
C THR A 181 7.77 -11.46 2.60
N LEU A 182 7.40 -11.65 3.87
CA LEU A 182 7.32 -10.57 4.85
C LEU A 182 8.68 -9.88 5.02
N ALA A 183 9.75 -10.65 5.20
CA ALA A 183 11.12 -10.12 5.34
C ALA A 183 11.55 -9.35 4.08
N ALA A 184 11.30 -9.91 2.90
CA ALA A 184 11.60 -9.26 1.62
C ALA A 184 10.83 -7.95 1.42
N LEU A 185 9.54 -7.93 1.74
CA LEU A 185 8.70 -6.74 1.65
C LEU A 185 9.13 -5.65 2.63
N LEU A 186 9.48 -6.01 3.86
CA LEU A 186 9.99 -5.06 4.85
C LEU A 186 11.37 -4.50 4.44
N ALA A 187 12.25 -5.32 3.88
CA ALA A 187 13.53 -4.87 3.33
C ALA A 187 13.32 -3.90 2.17
N LEU A 188 12.40 -4.21 1.26
CA LEU A 188 12.04 -3.35 0.13
C LEU A 188 11.43 -2.03 0.60
N PHE A 189 10.57 -2.07 1.63
CA PHE A 189 9.98 -0.88 2.23
C PHE A 189 11.05 0.02 2.92
N ALA A 190 12.03 -0.59 3.60
CA ALA A 190 13.17 0.14 4.18
C ALA A 190 14.07 0.77 3.11
N LEU A 191 14.36 0.06 2.02
CA LEU A 191 15.09 0.58 0.86
C LEU A 191 14.33 1.75 0.21
N SER A 192 13.03 1.60 0.02
CA SER A 192 12.14 2.63 -0.51
C SER A 192 12.21 3.91 0.34
N ARG A 193 12.12 3.77 1.68
CA ARG A 193 12.29 4.89 2.61
C ARG A 193 13.63 5.59 2.43
N PHE A 194 14.71 4.83 2.35
CA PHE A 194 16.06 5.40 2.18
C PHE A 194 16.19 6.18 0.87
N LEU A 195 15.66 5.66 -0.22
CA LEU A 195 15.61 6.34 -1.52
C LEU A 195 14.77 7.61 -1.47
N SER A 196 13.60 7.56 -0.84
CA SER A 196 12.70 8.72 -0.68
C SER A 196 13.36 9.86 0.09
N VAL A 197 14.04 9.55 1.18
CA VAL A 197 14.79 10.56 1.95
C VAL A 197 15.86 11.22 1.09
N ARG A 198 16.63 10.44 0.31
CA ARG A 198 17.66 10.97 -0.59
C ARG A 198 17.07 11.85 -1.70
N PHE A 199 15.96 11.44 -2.30
CA PHE A 199 15.32 12.21 -3.36
C PHE A 199 14.72 13.50 -2.84
N TYR A 200 14.05 13.45 -1.70
CA TYR A 200 13.42 14.63 -1.11
C TYR A 200 14.43 15.67 -0.60
N GLN A 201 15.58 15.22 -0.09
CA GLN A 201 16.66 16.13 0.32
C GLN A 201 17.29 16.88 -0.87
N LYS A 202 17.33 16.28 -2.06
CA LYS A 202 17.90 16.87 -3.28
C LYS A 202 16.91 17.69 -4.08
N ARG A 203 15.64 17.68 -3.72
CA ARG A 203 14.59 18.45 -4.40
C ARG A 203 14.69 19.91 -4.00
N GLU A 204 14.88 20.80 -4.99
CA GLU A 204 14.73 22.25 -4.84
C GLU A 204 13.23 22.55 -4.82
N LEU A 205 12.76 23.25 -3.76
CA LEU A 205 11.36 23.58 -3.50
C LEU A 205 11.05 25.02 -3.92
#